data_cc0e3c0e619c6adbeab670903d1547d9
#
_entry.id   cc0e3c0e619c6adbeab670903d1547d9
#
_cell.length_a   1.000
_cell.length_b   1.000
_cell.length_c   1.000
_cell.angle_alpha   90.00
_cell.angle_beta   90.00
_cell.angle_gamma   90.00
#
_symmetry.space_group_name_H-M   'P 1'
#
loop_
_entity.id
_entity.type
_entity.pdbx_description
1 polymer ?
#
loop_
_entity_poly.entity_id
_entity_poly.type
_entity_poly.pdbx_seq_one_letter_code
_entity_poly.pdbx_strand_id
1 'polypeptide(L)'
;PYTCTIGSAFKVSADKVNDVIAEAGTYDYWLLPEAGRAYVMAAGAKPELVADTWGLVGNITGWGDLGDFSMSEEGAYLVPKGVALTTASEFKIRFNNAWDDSKNYGTASGGAVDINKAVDIITSGGSQNMKVQLDGTYDIYFDLANSQIYIMSEGKTPAEAE
;
A
#
# COMPACT_ATOMS: atom_id res chain seq x y z
N PRO A 1 -23.83 5.09 -10.51
CA PRO A 1 -23.15 6.37 -10.33
C PRO A 1 -22.77 6.55 -8.86
N TYR A 2 -21.58 7.07 -8.61
CA TYR A 2 -21.17 7.47 -7.26
C TYR A 2 -21.50 8.93 -7.06
N THR A 3 -22.02 9.30 -5.89
CA THR A 3 -22.23 10.70 -5.53
C THR A 3 -20.93 11.24 -4.94
N CYS A 4 -20.35 12.25 -5.61
CA CYS A 4 -19.15 12.92 -5.13
C CYS A 4 -19.50 13.88 -4.00
N THR A 5 -18.78 13.78 -2.90
CA THR A 5 -18.84 14.78 -1.82
C THR A 5 -17.87 15.91 -2.14
N ILE A 6 -18.39 17.15 -2.23
CA ILE A 6 -17.57 18.35 -2.50
C ILE A 6 -16.52 18.49 -1.38
N GLY A 7 -15.27 18.70 -1.77
CA GLY A 7 -14.13 18.84 -0.84
C GLY A 7 -13.50 17.53 -0.39
N SER A 8 -14.07 16.37 -0.77
CA SER A 8 -13.53 15.06 -0.37
C SER A 8 -12.95 14.30 -1.56
N ALA A 9 -11.93 13.48 -1.29
CA ALA A 9 -11.39 12.56 -2.29
C ALA A 9 -12.41 11.47 -2.65
N PHE A 10 -12.45 11.07 -3.91
CA PHE A 10 -13.14 9.87 -4.35
C PHE A 10 -12.27 9.06 -5.30
N LYS A 11 -12.50 7.74 -5.34
CA LYS A 11 -11.76 6.81 -6.19
C LYS A 11 -12.21 6.96 -7.63
N VAL A 12 -11.25 7.06 -8.54
CA VAL A 12 -11.49 7.00 -10.00
C VAL A 12 -11.29 5.57 -10.46
N SER A 13 -12.27 5.01 -11.16
CA SER A 13 -12.20 3.65 -11.68
C SER A 13 -12.21 3.62 -13.20
N ALA A 14 -11.61 2.58 -13.77
CA ALA A 14 -11.63 2.34 -15.21
C ALA A 14 -12.99 1.80 -15.72
N ASP A 15 -13.93 1.50 -14.83
CA ASP A 15 -15.21 0.87 -15.13
C ASP A 15 -16.21 1.81 -15.84
N LYS A 16 -15.80 3.02 -16.15
CA LYS A 16 -16.58 4.03 -16.88
C LYS A 16 -17.96 4.33 -16.27
N VAL A 17 -18.04 4.30 -14.95
CA VAL A 17 -19.24 4.70 -14.22
C VAL A 17 -19.21 6.24 -14.06
N ASN A 18 -20.34 6.88 -14.35
CA ASN A 18 -20.43 8.32 -14.18
C ASN A 18 -20.50 8.70 -12.70
N ASP A 19 -19.71 9.69 -12.33
CA ASP A 19 -19.83 10.34 -11.02
C ASP A 19 -20.89 11.45 -11.09
N VAL A 20 -21.57 11.67 -9.98
CA VAL A 20 -22.67 12.63 -9.89
C VAL A 20 -22.36 13.63 -8.79
N ILE A 21 -22.51 14.92 -9.11
CA ILE A 21 -22.49 16.01 -8.15
C ILE A 21 -23.96 16.28 -7.76
N ALA A 22 -24.27 16.20 -6.46
CA ALA A 22 -25.65 16.28 -5.98
C ALA A 22 -26.27 17.69 -6.13
N GLU A 23 -25.43 18.72 -6.15
CA GLU A 23 -25.88 20.11 -6.22
C GLU A 23 -25.39 20.79 -7.51
N ALA A 24 -26.24 21.56 -8.15
CA ALA A 24 -25.86 22.35 -9.32
C ALA A 24 -24.94 23.50 -8.90
N GLY A 25 -23.84 23.71 -9.63
CA GLY A 25 -22.87 24.75 -9.30
C GLY A 25 -21.70 24.80 -10.28
N THR A 26 -20.75 25.69 -9.98
CA THR A 26 -19.46 25.74 -10.67
C THR A 26 -18.42 25.13 -9.76
N TYR A 27 -17.67 24.18 -10.28
CA TYR A 27 -16.71 23.39 -9.53
C TYR A 27 -15.39 23.28 -10.26
N ASP A 28 -14.31 23.14 -9.49
CA ASP A 28 -13.00 22.76 -9.99
C ASP A 28 -12.81 21.25 -9.80
N TYR A 29 -12.35 20.57 -10.85
CA TYR A 29 -12.08 19.15 -10.84
C TYR A 29 -10.57 18.89 -10.81
N TRP A 30 -10.13 18.13 -9.83
CA TRP A 30 -8.74 17.76 -9.63
C TRP A 30 -8.57 16.25 -9.81
N LEU A 31 -7.72 15.85 -10.74
CA LEU A 31 -7.42 14.44 -11.01
C LEU A 31 -5.98 14.13 -10.64
N LEU A 32 -5.80 13.11 -9.81
CA LEU A 32 -4.51 12.53 -9.45
C LEU A 32 -4.44 11.10 -10.01
N PRO A 33 -4.03 10.94 -11.27
CA PRO A 33 -4.11 9.65 -11.97
C PRO A 33 -3.24 8.57 -11.32
N GLU A 34 -2.04 8.93 -10.84
CA GLU A 34 -1.12 8.00 -10.18
C GLU A 34 -1.70 7.43 -8.88
N ALA A 35 -2.48 8.24 -8.16
CA ALA A 35 -3.15 7.84 -6.93
C ALA A 35 -4.52 7.20 -7.17
N GLY A 36 -5.04 7.20 -8.40
CA GLY A 36 -6.39 6.75 -8.73
C GLY A 36 -7.47 7.55 -8.01
N ARG A 37 -7.23 8.83 -7.72
CA ARG A 37 -8.14 9.70 -6.97
C ARG A 37 -8.50 10.97 -7.74
N ALA A 38 -9.69 11.50 -7.44
CA ALA A 38 -10.10 12.81 -7.89
C ALA A 38 -10.83 13.57 -6.76
N TYR A 39 -10.96 14.87 -6.96
CA TYR A 39 -11.68 15.76 -6.06
C TYR A 39 -12.58 16.67 -6.89
N VAL A 40 -13.76 16.97 -6.37
CA VAL A 40 -14.62 18.05 -6.83
C VAL A 40 -14.60 19.13 -5.74
N MET A 41 -14.10 20.30 -6.07
CA MET A 41 -13.93 21.40 -5.14
C MET A 41 -14.88 22.55 -5.50
N ALA A 42 -15.27 23.35 -4.52
CA ALA A 42 -15.91 24.62 -4.82
C ALA A 42 -15.00 25.49 -5.70
N ALA A 43 -15.57 26.30 -6.58
CA ALA A 43 -14.80 27.13 -7.52
C ALA A 43 -13.74 27.97 -6.80
N GLY A 44 -12.49 27.85 -7.24
CA GLY A 44 -11.34 28.53 -6.66
C GLY A 44 -10.71 27.84 -5.44
N ALA A 45 -11.32 26.76 -4.92
CA ALA A 45 -10.74 25.99 -3.83
C ALA A 45 -9.79 24.91 -4.34
N LYS A 46 -8.76 24.60 -3.52
CA LYS A 46 -7.82 23.52 -3.79
C LYS A 46 -8.03 22.39 -2.80
N PRO A 47 -7.87 21.12 -3.22
CA PRO A 47 -7.91 20.01 -2.29
C PRO A 47 -6.70 20.03 -1.35
N GLU A 48 -6.89 19.61 -0.11
CA GLU A 48 -5.80 19.19 0.75
C GLU A 48 -5.33 17.80 0.26
N LEU A 49 -4.16 17.75 -0.35
CA LEU A 49 -3.61 16.50 -0.90
C LEU A 49 -3.03 15.69 0.24
N VAL A 50 -3.65 14.55 0.51
CA VAL A 50 -3.06 13.54 1.39
C VAL A 50 -1.92 12.87 0.61
N ALA A 51 -0.73 12.83 1.20
CA ALA A 51 0.42 12.17 0.60
C ALA A 51 0.12 10.68 0.36
N ASP A 52 0.56 10.18 -0.77
CA ASP A 52 0.49 8.75 -1.04
C ASP A 52 1.37 7.98 -0.07
N THR A 53 0.87 6.87 0.43
CA THR A 53 1.57 6.05 1.40
C THR A 53 1.55 4.59 1.00
N TRP A 54 2.68 3.94 1.23
CA TRP A 54 2.75 2.49 1.27
C TRP A 54 2.77 2.02 2.71
N GLY A 55 2.14 0.89 2.98
CA GLY A 55 2.07 0.34 4.31
C GLY A 55 2.13 -1.18 4.32
N LEU A 56 2.73 -1.72 5.38
CA LEU A 56 2.67 -3.13 5.71
C LEU A 56 1.46 -3.35 6.60
N VAL A 57 0.57 -4.21 6.17
CA VAL A 57 -0.70 -4.54 6.82
C VAL A 57 -0.77 -6.04 7.10
N GLY A 58 -1.36 -6.40 8.21
CA GLY A 58 -1.48 -7.81 8.56
C GLY A 58 -2.26 -8.04 9.84
N ASN A 59 -2.26 -9.28 10.33
CA ASN A 59 -2.88 -9.57 11.62
C ASN A 59 -2.21 -8.79 12.78
N ILE A 60 -0.94 -8.42 12.62
CA ILE A 60 -0.19 -7.56 13.54
C ILE A 60 -0.70 -6.11 13.60
N THR A 61 -1.45 -5.67 12.60
CA THR A 61 -2.11 -4.36 12.52
C THR A 61 -3.63 -4.47 12.54
N GLY A 62 -4.18 -5.64 12.93
CA GLY A 62 -5.61 -5.90 12.87
C GLY A 62 -6.19 -5.75 11.45
N TRP A 63 -5.37 -6.04 10.43
CA TRP A 63 -5.69 -5.86 9.01
C TRP A 63 -6.09 -4.41 8.65
N GLY A 64 -5.54 -3.46 9.37
CA GLY A 64 -5.70 -2.03 9.15
C GLY A 64 -6.50 -1.30 10.23
N ASP A 65 -7.13 -2.00 11.16
CA ASP A 65 -7.89 -1.38 12.26
C ASP A 65 -6.99 -0.56 13.20
N LEU A 66 -5.72 -0.96 13.35
CA LEU A 66 -4.71 -0.28 14.15
C LEU A 66 -3.81 0.66 13.32
N GLY A 67 -4.10 0.80 12.01
CA GLY A 67 -3.24 1.48 11.05
C GLY A 67 -2.14 0.57 10.51
N ASP A 68 -1.66 0.87 9.30
CA ASP A 68 -0.57 0.13 8.68
C ASP A 68 0.79 0.62 9.24
N PHE A 69 1.80 -0.25 9.24
CA PHE A 69 3.19 0.22 9.39
C PHE A 69 3.57 1.04 8.17
N SER A 70 3.70 2.35 8.32
CA SER A 70 4.09 3.25 7.24
C SER A 70 5.48 2.91 6.73
N MET A 71 5.63 2.91 5.42
CA MET A 71 6.91 2.74 4.74
C MET A 71 7.46 4.10 4.36
N SER A 72 8.74 4.34 4.65
CA SER A 72 9.49 5.51 4.19
C SER A 72 10.45 5.13 3.07
N GLU A 73 10.75 6.09 2.20
CA GLU A 73 11.74 5.88 1.14
C GLU A 73 13.14 5.80 1.73
N GLU A 74 13.88 4.76 1.35
CA GLU A 74 15.29 4.56 1.66
C GLU A 74 16.01 4.09 0.40
N GLY A 75 16.61 5.02 -0.32
CA GLY A 75 17.20 4.76 -1.63
C GLY A 75 16.15 4.32 -2.66
N ALA A 76 16.28 3.10 -3.16
CA ALA A 76 15.34 2.49 -4.12
C ALA A 76 14.20 1.71 -3.45
N TYR A 77 14.16 1.68 -2.12
CA TYR A 77 13.25 0.83 -1.35
C TYR A 77 12.25 1.65 -0.56
N LEU A 78 11.12 1.01 -0.27
CA LEU A 78 10.14 1.44 0.73
C LEU A 78 10.31 0.56 1.97
N VAL A 79 10.53 1.18 3.14
CA VAL A 79 11.05 0.45 4.31
C VAL A 79 10.28 0.79 5.59
N PRO A 80 9.61 -0.18 6.23
CA PRO A 80 9.33 -0.15 7.66
C PRO A 80 10.47 -0.85 8.40
N LYS A 81 10.97 -0.22 9.47
CA LYS A 81 12.05 -0.77 10.30
C LYS A 81 11.55 -1.29 11.64
N GLY A 82 12.28 -2.26 12.19
CA GLY A 82 12.02 -2.76 13.52
C GLY A 82 10.67 -3.46 13.69
N VAL A 83 10.17 -4.11 12.64
CA VAL A 83 8.88 -4.80 12.67
C VAL A 83 9.01 -6.13 13.39
N ALA A 84 8.35 -6.27 14.53
CA ALA A 84 8.29 -7.52 15.27
C ALA A 84 7.31 -8.47 14.58
N LEU A 85 7.80 -9.59 14.08
CA LEU A 85 7.02 -10.65 13.44
C LEU A 85 7.25 -11.99 14.12
N THR A 86 6.21 -12.80 14.15
CA THR A 86 6.26 -14.19 14.58
C THR A 86 5.89 -15.11 13.42
N THR A 87 6.14 -16.39 13.54
CA THR A 87 5.73 -17.40 12.56
C THR A 87 4.21 -17.47 12.34
N ALA A 88 3.44 -16.90 13.27
CA ALA A 88 1.98 -16.72 13.15
C ALA A 88 1.58 -15.39 12.49
N SER A 89 2.54 -14.47 12.25
CA SER A 89 2.27 -13.22 11.58
C SER A 89 1.95 -13.45 10.11
N GLU A 90 0.84 -12.86 9.67
CA GLU A 90 0.42 -12.81 8.26
C GLU A 90 0.35 -11.37 7.83
N PHE A 91 0.97 -11.03 6.70
CA PHE A 91 1.03 -9.65 6.24
C PHE A 91 1.07 -9.52 4.72
N LYS A 92 0.76 -8.33 4.25
CA LYS A 92 0.83 -7.88 2.86
C LYS A 92 1.36 -6.45 2.81
N ILE A 93 1.64 -5.97 1.61
CA ILE A 93 1.96 -4.55 1.38
C ILE A 93 0.81 -3.95 0.58
N ARG A 94 0.33 -2.77 0.97
CA ARG A 94 -0.73 -2.07 0.24
C ARG A 94 -0.48 -0.57 0.14
N PHE A 95 -1.14 0.03 -0.84
CA PHE A 95 -1.07 1.46 -1.13
C PHE A 95 -2.28 2.19 -0.54
N ASN A 96 -2.05 3.35 0.08
CA ASN A 96 -3.08 4.26 0.59
C ASN A 96 -4.13 3.58 1.49
N ASN A 97 -3.72 2.61 2.30
CA ASN A 97 -4.61 1.83 3.18
C ASN A 97 -5.81 1.21 2.44
N ALA A 98 -5.69 0.97 1.14
CA ALA A 98 -6.76 0.45 0.31
C ALA A 98 -6.51 -1.00 -0.12
N TRP A 99 -7.57 -1.79 -0.21
CA TRP A 99 -7.54 -3.13 -0.79
C TRP A 99 -7.80 -3.04 -2.29
N ASP A 100 -6.77 -2.58 -3.03
CA ASP A 100 -6.78 -2.47 -4.48
C ASP A 100 -5.89 -3.58 -5.07
N ASP A 101 -6.46 -4.45 -5.87
CA ASP A 101 -5.76 -5.61 -6.44
C ASP A 101 -4.51 -5.24 -7.24
N SER A 102 -4.47 -4.04 -7.84
CA SER A 102 -3.32 -3.55 -8.59
C SER A 102 -2.19 -2.99 -7.72
N LYS A 103 -2.48 -2.72 -6.44
CA LYS A 103 -1.55 -2.10 -5.48
C LYS A 103 -1.54 -2.81 -4.12
N ASN A 104 -1.82 -4.10 -4.13
CA ASN A 104 -1.85 -4.98 -2.97
C ASN A 104 -0.91 -6.17 -3.24
N TYR A 105 0.25 -6.18 -2.60
CA TYR A 105 1.32 -7.12 -2.84
C TYR A 105 1.36 -8.25 -1.82
N GLY A 106 1.62 -9.43 -2.31
CA GLY A 106 1.87 -10.64 -1.54
C GLY A 106 2.56 -11.70 -2.40
N THR A 107 2.75 -12.89 -1.88
CA THR A 107 3.33 -14.00 -2.65
C THR A 107 2.29 -14.67 -3.57
N ALA A 108 2.76 -15.33 -4.62
CA ALA A 108 1.88 -16.05 -5.56
C ALA A 108 1.22 -17.28 -4.92
N SER A 109 1.88 -17.96 -3.98
CA SER A 109 1.45 -19.23 -3.41
C SER A 109 1.17 -19.20 -1.91
N GLY A 110 1.39 -18.06 -1.25
CA GLY A 110 1.36 -17.96 0.20
C GLY A 110 2.57 -18.63 0.87
N GLY A 111 2.63 -18.52 2.19
CA GLY A 111 3.62 -19.21 3.00
C GLY A 111 4.78 -18.33 3.46
N ALA A 112 5.81 -18.97 3.97
CA ALA A 112 6.96 -18.30 4.56
C ALA A 112 7.89 -17.72 3.49
N VAL A 113 8.24 -16.45 3.66
CA VAL A 113 9.21 -15.70 2.87
C VAL A 113 10.60 -15.99 3.43
N ASP A 114 11.58 -16.21 2.57
CA ASP A 114 12.96 -16.42 2.97
C ASP A 114 13.53 -15.13 3.62
N ILE A 115 14.22 -15.32 4.75
CA ILE A 115 14.87 -14.22 5.48
C ILE A 115 16.25 -13.96 4.84
N ASN A 116 16.63 -12.68 4.75
CA ASN A 116 17.88 -12.19 4.16
C ASN A 116 18.04 -12.57 2.67
N LYS A 117 16.95 -12.67 1.94
CA LYS A 117 16.93 -12.94 0.49
C LYS A 117 15.93 -12.05 -0.23
N ALA A 118 16.14 -11.86 -1.53
CA ALA A 118 15.15 -11.32 -2.42
C ALA A 118 14.04 -12.36 -2.68
N VAL A 119 12.79 -11.96 -2.54
CA VAL A 119 11.63 -12.80 -2.85
C VAL A 119 10.68 -12.05 -3.77
N ASP A 120 10.33 -12.66 -4.88
CA ASP A 120 9.38 -12.08 -5.82
C ASP A 120 7.97 -12.08 -5.23
N ILE A 121 7.29 -10.95 -5.36
CA ILE A 121 5.91 -10.75 -4.94
C ILE A 121 5.07 -10.26 -6.12
N ILE A 122 3.79 -10.45 -6.03
CA ILE A 122 2.85 -10.12 -7.11
C ILE A 122 1.75 -9.19 -6.61
N THR A 123 1.19 -8.43 -7.56
CA THR A 123 -0.06 -7.71 -7.36
C THR A 123 -1.18 -8.47 -8.04
N SER A 124 -2.18 -8.86 -7.34
CA SER A 124 -3.45 -9.33 -7.91
C SER A 124 -4.42 -9.70 -6.80
N GLY A 125 -5.69 -9.86 -7.10
CA GLY A 125 -6.66 -10.45 -6.19
C GLY A 125 -6.31 -11.87 -5.74
N GLY A 126 -5.35 -12.54 -6.43
CA GLY A 126 -4.83 -13.86 -6.08
C GLY A 126 -3.56 -13.83 -5.22
N SER A 127 -2.98 -12.66 -4.94
CA SER A 127 -1.79 -12.57 -4.09
C SER A 127 -2.08 -13.04 -2.67
N GLN A 128 -1.23 -13.91 -2.14
CA GLN A 128 -1.41 -14.56 -0.84
C GLN A 128 -0.65 -13.83 0.27
N ASN A 129 -1.09 -14.01 1.52
CA ASN A 129 -0.39 -13.47 2.68
C ASN A 129 1.02 -14.03 2.80
N MET A 130 1.95 -13.17 3.18
CA MET A 130 3.32 -13.52 3.52
C MET A 130 3.43 -13.86 5.00
N LYS A 131 4.40 -14.71 5.34
CA LYS A 131 4.78 -15.09 6.72
C LYS A 131 6.30 -15.09 6.85
N VAL A 132 6.81 -15.08 8.08
CA VAL A 132 8.23 -15.34 8.34
C VAL A 132 8.45 -16.76 8.83
N GLN A 133 9.66 -17.27 8.63
CA GLN A 133 10.05 -18.63 9.06
C GLN A 133 10.45 -18.70 10.55
N LEU A 134 10.87 -17.57 11.11
CA LEU A 134 11.35 -17.43 12.49
C LEU A 134 10.77 -16.19 13.13
N ASP A 135 10.54 -16.26 14.43
CA ASP A 135 10.17 -15.09 15.23
C ASP A 135 11.36 -14.14 15.32
N GLY A 136 11.12 -12.84 15.17
CA GLY A 136 12.19 -11.84 15.24
C GLY A 136 11.73 -10.43 14.97
N THR A 137 12.69 -9.52 15.03
CA THR A 137 12.54 -8.14 14.58
C THR A 137 13.25 -7.98 13.24
N TYR A 138 12.57 -7.34 12.29
CA TYR A 138 13.00 -7.27 10.90
C TYR A 138 12.94 -5.85 10.36
N ASP A 139 13.88 -5.53 9.49
CA ASP A 139 13.78 -4.41 8.56
C ASP A 139 13.28 -4.95 7.22
N ILE A 140 12.15 -4.43 6.74
CA ILE A 140 11.49 -4.97 5.56
C ILE A 140 11.67 -4.00 4.41
N TYR A 141 12.28 -4.43 3.33
CA TYR A 141 12.54 -3.60 2.15
C TYR A 141 11.65 -4.05 1.00
N PHE A 142 10.83 -3.15 0.50
CA PHE A 142 10.00 -3.36 -0.67
C PHE A 142 10.60 -2.64 -1.88
N ASP A 143 11.05 -3.41 -2.85
CA ASP A 143 11.48 -2.93 -4.16
C ASP A 143 10.26 -2.89 -5.09
N LEU A 144 9.65 -1.72 -5.18
CA LEU A 144 8.46 -1.51 -6.01
C LEU A 144 8.77 -1.69 -7.50
N ALA A 145 9.95 -1.28 -7.94
CA ALA A 145 10.34 -1.33 -9.36
C ALA A 145 10.51 -2.76 -9.87
N ASN A 146 11.02 -3.66 -9.01
CA ASN A 146 11.26 -5.05 -9.35
C ASN A 146 10.20 -6.01 -8.80
N SER A 147 9.21 -5.49 -8.05
CA SER A 147 8.20 -6.30 -7.34
C SER A 147 8.84 -7.37 -6.45
N GLN A 148 9.79 -6.94 -5.63
CA GLN A 148 10.51 -7.82 -4.70
C GLN A 148 10.39 -7.33 -3.26
N ILE A 149 10.42 -8.27 -2.33
CA ILE A 149 10.51 -8.00 -0.89
C ILE A 149 11.76 -8.65 -0.32
N TYR A 150 12.37 -7.97 0.64
CA TYR A 150 13.47 -8.49 1.45
C TYR A 150 13.05 -8.39 2.91
N ILE A 151 12.99 -9.52 3.61
CA ILE A 151 12.79 -9.58 5.06
C ILE A 151 14.18 -9.71 5.67
N MET A 152 14.77 -8.59 6.06
CA MET A 152 16.14 -8.56 6.56
C MET A 152 16.16 -8.64 8.08
N SER A 153 17.10 -9.39 8.63
CA SER A 153 17.37 -9.32 10.07
C SER A 153 17.70 -7.89 10.46
N GLU A 154 17.24 -7.45 11.63
CA GLU A 154 17.38 -6.07 12.11
C GLU A 154 18.79 -5.51 11.90
N GLY A 155 18.88 -4.35 11.27
CA GLY A 155 20.13 -3.66 10.95
C GLY A 155 20.83 -4.12 9.68
N LYS A 156 20.35 -5.17 9.00
CA LYS A 156 20.87 -5.58 7.70
C LYS A 156 20.13 -4.90 6.55
N THR A 157 20.81 -4.79 5.41
CA THR A 157 20.29 -4.18 4.18
C THR A 157 20.22 -5.18 3.03
N PRO A 158 19.45 -4.91 1.96
CA PRO A 158 19.40 -5.77 0.77
C PRO A 158 20.75 -6.03 0.10
N ALA A 159 21.75 -5.16 0.28
CA ALA A 159 23.11 -5.39 -0.22
C ALA A 159 23.83 -6.58 0.46
N GLU A 160 23.30 -7.03 1.60
CA GLU A 160 23.79 -8.17 2.38
C GLU A 160 22.91 -9.41 2.20
N ALA A 161 21.96 -9.37 1.25
CA ALA A 161 21.13 -10.52 0.91
C ALA A 161 21.96 -11.64 0.26
N GLU A 162 21.59 -12.89 0.56
CA GLU A 162 22.26 -14.10 0.05
C GLU A 162 21.61 -14.61 -1.26
#